data_40f9e9c42e1b44013216257404f96ba8
#
_entry.id   40f9e9c42e1b44013216257404f96ba8
#
_cell.length_a   1.000
_cell.length_b   1.000
_cell.length_c   1.000
_cell.angle_alpha   90.00
_cell.angle_beta   90.00
_cell.angle_gamma   90.00
#
_symmetry.space_group_name_H-M   'P 1'
#
loop_
_entity.id
_entity.type
_entity.pdbx_description
1 polymer ?
#
loop_
_entity_poly.entity_id
_entity_poly.type
_entity_poly.pdbx_seq_one_letter_code
_entity_poly.pdbx_strand_id
1 'polypeptide(L)'
;MKPFQILLFSALILTASTCTANSYVYVTNQGANTVSVIDTQNDKVIALINVGKGPVGVAVSPAQSRVYISNVEGQSISIIDSNTNLVIDELVTGGSPVGLAIAPDEKTLYVADWYDNHILAINIQNKQSQRFLSGGESPAGLIVSPDGKMLYVANRDSNDIAIISTESLQITSRVPVGKHPYGLDMSTDGNFLYVVNVLSNSVSIVDTKDGHSYTIPVGDHPYCVSASPDGTLLYVSNTQGDSISAIDLKTKKVIATIATGSYPEGIAYENDAHKIYVANWGDNSVSVIDASTNKLISNISTGIQSRAFGQFMMQAQH
;
A
#
# COMPACT_ATOMS: atom_id res chain seq x y z
N MET A 1 18.21 -67.19 -37.25
CA MET A 1 18.55 -66.23 -36.26
C MET A 1 18.17 -64.85 -36.80
N LYS A 2 17.08 -64.22 -36.24
CA LYS A 2 16.66 -62.88 -36.62
C LYS A 2 17.24 -61.86 -35.60
N PRO A 3 17.76 -60.71 -36.00
CA PRO A 3 18.29 -59.74 -35.07
C PRO A 3 17.13 -58.93 -34.40
N PHE A 4 17.22 -58.80 -33.08
CA PHE A 4 16.32 -57.98 -32.24
C PHE A 4 16.75 -56.52 -32.41
N GLN A 5 15.85 -55.66 -32.93
CA GLN A 5 16.05 -54.20 -32.93
C GLN A 5 15.56 -53.65 -31.63
N ILE A 6 16.46 -53.05 -30.85
CA ILE A 6 16.12 -52.28 -29.65
C ILE A 6 15.76 -50.84 -30.08
N LEU A 7 14.48 -50.47 -29.95
CA LEU A 7 14.05 -49.07 -30.08
C LEU A 7 14.38 -48.34 -28.77
N LEU A 8 15.33 -47.43 -28.83
CA LEU A 8 15.53 -46.42 -27.76
C LEU A 8 14.43 -45.37 -27.88
N PHE A 9 13.52 -45.31 -26.93
CA PHE A 9 12.63 -44.16 -26.71
C PHE A 9 13.39 -43.08 -25.91
N SER A 10 13.79 -42.01 -26.58
CA SER A 10 14.27 -40.80 -25.91
C SER A 10 13.06 -40.01 -25.39
N ALA A 11 12.86 -40.02 -24.09
CA ALA A 11 11.87 -39.16 -23.43
C ALA A 11 12.39 -37.69 -23.45
N LEU A 12 11.73 -36.86 -24.24
CA LEU A 12 11.93 -35.40 -24.23
C LEU A 12 11.28 -34.86 -22.95
N ILE A 13 12.10 -34.54 -21.96
CA ILE A 13 11.64 -33.83 -20.77
C ILE A 13 11.45 -32.37 -21.19
N LEU A 14 10.19 -31.97 -21.49
CA LEU A 14 9.80 -30.55 -21.54
C LEU A 14 9.87 -30.00 -20.12
N THR A 15 10.93 -29.25 -19.83
CA THR A 15 10.92 -28.35 -18.66
C THR A 15 10.00 -27.20 -18.99
N ALA A 16 8.78 -27.21 -18.47
CA ALA A 16 7.93 -26.04 -18.46
C ALA A 16 8.66 -24.98 -17.60
N SER A 17 9.23 -23.98 -18.23
CA SER A 17 9.61 -22.74 -17.52
C SER A 17 8.32 -22.14 -17.00
N THR A 18 8.05 -22.25 -15.72
CA THR A 18 7.03 -21.45 -15.05
C THR A 18 7.48 -20.01 -15.18
N CYS A 19 6.86 -19.26 -16.07
CA CYS A 19 6.99 -17.81 -16.10
C CYS A 19 6.34 -17.33 -14.81
N THR A 20 7.13 -17.11 -13.75
CA THR A 20 6.66 -16.45 -12.56
C THR A 20 6.38 -15.01 -12.94
N ALA A 21 5.15 -14.58 -12.83
CA ALA A 21 4.80 -13.18 -13.00
C ALA A 21 5.58 -12.35 -11.94
N ASN A 22 6.08 -11.18 -12.34
CA ASN A 22 6.87 -10.35 -11.42
C ASN A 22 5.98 -9.40 -10.63
N SER A 23 6.29 -9.25 -9.35
CA SER A 23 5.77 -8.14 -8.55
C SER A 23 6.64 -6.89 -8.73
N TYR A 24 6.01 -5.70 -8.67
CA TYR A 24 6.68 -4.41 -8.80
C TYR A 24 6.29 -3.47 -7.67
N VAL A 25 7.27 -2.71 -7.18
CA VAL A 25 7.08 -1.69 -6.14
C VAL A 25 7.19 -0.30 -6.77
N TYR A 26 6.18 0.54 -6.55
CA TYR A 26 6.10 1.90 -7.07
C TYR A 26 6.32 2.90 -5.94
N VAL A 27 7.52 3.47 -5.85
CA VAL A 27 7.92 4.38 -4.78
C VAL A 27 7.91 5.82 -5.29
N THR A 28 7.09 6.66 -4.68
CA THR A 28 7.06 8.09 -4.98
C THR A 28 8.31 8.77 -4.42
N ASN A 29 8.94 9.62 -5.22
CA ASN A 29 10.08 10.44 -4.83
C ASN A 29 9.61 11.90 -4.76
N GLN A 30 9.10 12.30 -3.60
CA GLN A 30 8.39 13.58 -3.42
C GLN A 30 9.22 14.79 -3.84
N GLY A 31 10.49 14.83 -3.44
CA GLY A 31 11.38 15.93 -3.74
C GLY A 31 11.90 15.96 -5.18
N ALA A 32 11.74 14.86 -5.94
CA ALA A 32 12.18 14.74 -7.32
C ALA A 32 11.02 14.78 -8.34
N ASN A 33 9.76 14.74 -7.91
CA ASN A 33 8.57 14.63 -8.76
C ASN A 33 8.63 13.40 -9.70
N THR A 34 9.09 12.28 -9.16
CA THR A 34 9.23 11.03 -9.91
C THR A 34 8.68 9.83 -9.12
N VAL A 35 8.53 8.70 -9.80
CA VAL A 35 8.26 7.39 -9.20
C VAL A 35 9.38 6.45 -9.60
N SER A 36 10.00 5.78 -8.62
CA SER A 36 10.92 4.66 -8.85
C SER A 36 10.13 3.36 -8.94
N VAL A 37 10.37 2.57 -9.99
CA VAL A 37 9.80 1.23 -10.14
C VAL A 37 10.87 0.21 -9.78
N ILE A 38 10.60 -0.63 -8.79
CA ILE A 38 11.53 -1.67 -8.31
C ILE A 38 10.98 -3.03 -8.73
N ASP A 39 11.81 -3.84 -9.37
CA ASP A 39 11.54 -5.24 -9.66
C ASP A 39 11.92 -6.08 -8.43
N THR A 40 10.95 -6.81 -7.86
CA THR A 40 11.13 -7.57 -6.62
C THR A 40 11.93 -8.87 -6.79
N GLN A 41 12.12 -9.37 -8.02
CA GLN A 41 12.95 -10.55 -8.27
C GLN A 41 14.43 -10.28 -8.02
N ASN A 42 14.89 -9.09 -8.39
CA ASN A 42 16.31 -8.73 -8.32
C ASN A 42 16.61 -7.55 -7.38
N ASP A 43 15.58 -6.97 -6.75
CA ASP A 43 15.65 -5.84 -5.84
C ASP A 43 16.36 -4.63 -6.47
N LYS A 44 15.96 -4.27 -7.71
CA LYS A 44 16.58 -3.17 -8.47
C LYS A 44 15.54 -2.20 -9.02
N VAL A 45 15.92 -0.92 -9.03
CA VAL A 45 15.17 0.09 -9.78
C VAL A 45 15.33 -0.19 -11.28
N ILE A 46 14.21 -0.40 -11.97
CA ILE A 46 14.15 -0.69 -13.42
C ILE A 46 13.63 0.50 -14.23
N ALA A 47 12.92 1.44 -13.58
CA ALA A 47 12.43 2.65 -14.24
C ALA A 47 12.36 3.82 -13.25
N LEU A 48 12.49 5.04 -13.79
CA LEU A 48 12.24 6.29 -13.12
C LEU A 48 11.23 7.08 -13.97
N ILE A 49 10.04 7.33 -13.43
CA ILE A 49 8.91 7.90 -14.15
C ILE A 49 8.66 9.33 -13.65
N ASN A 50 8.66 10.33 -14.54
CA ASN A 50 8.26 11.69 -14.19
C ASN A 50 6.75 11.76 -13.99
N VAL A 51 6.29 12.37 -12.88
CA VAL A 51 4.90 12.57 -12.51
C VAL A 51 4.60 14.03 -12.15
N GLY A 52 3.44 14.34 -11.62
CA GLY A 52 3.11 15.68 -11.14
C GLY A 52 3.92 16.09 -9.90
N LYS A 53 3.69 17.31 -9.40
CA LYS A 53 4.47 17.89 -8.28
C LYS A 53 4.09 17.30 -6.93
N GLY A 54 5.11 16.99 -6.12
CA GLY A 54 4.95 16.49 -4.76
C GLY A 54 4.21 15.17 -4.69
N PRO A 55 4.65 14.09 -5.38
CA PRO A 55 3.97 12.80 -5.36
C PRO A 55 4.05 12.16 -3.97
N VAL A 56 2.92 11.59 -3.48
CA VAL A 56 2.81 11.00 -2.15
C VAL A 56 2.11 9.65 -2.18
N GLY A 57 0.81 9.63 -2.48
CA GLY A 57 -0.03 8.43 -2.44
C GLY A 57 0.09 7.57 -3.67
N VAL A 58 -0.07 6.27 -3.48
CA VAL A 58 -0.06 5.27 -4.55
C VAL A 58 -1.25 4.34 -4.38
N ALA A 59 -1.91 4.02 -5.49
CA ALA A 59 -2.85 2.91 -5.58
C ALA A 59 -2.58 2.11 -6.85
N VAL A 60 -2.63 0.78 -6.75
CA VAL A 60 -2.39 -0.12 -7.89
C VAL A 60 -3.68 -0.78 -8.34
N SER A 61 -3.83 -0.98 -9.63
CA SER A 61 -4.94 -1.65 -10.29
C SER A 61 -4.38 -2.73 -11.22
N PRO A 62 -4.16 -3.94 -10.69
CA PRO A 62 -3.50 -5.01 -11.43
C PRO A 62 -4.28 -5.46 -12.68
N ALA A 63 -5.61 -5.62 -12.59
CA ALA A 63 -6.43 -6.06 -13.72
C ALA A 63 -6.44 -5.05 -14.88
N GLN A 64 -6.23 -3.76 -14.59
CA GLN A 64 -6.14 -2.73 -15.61
C GLN A 64 -4.69 -2.37 -16.00
N SER A 65 -3.69 -2.97 -15.34
CA SER A 65 -2.28 -2.61 -15.48
C SER A 65 -2.05 -1.11 -15.28
N ARG A 66 -2.60 -0.54 -14.19
CA ARG A 66 -2.53 0.90 -13.88
C ARG A 66 -1.99 1.15 -12.48
N VAL A 67 -1.28 2.26 -12.36
CA VAL A 67 -0.83 2.81 -11.07
C VAL A 67 -1.25 4.27 -11.02
N TYR A 68 -1.87 4.65 -9.92
CA TYR A 68 -2.35 6.00 -9.63
C TYR A 68 -1.46 6.66 -8.61
N ILE A 69 -0.98 7.85 -8.91
CA ILE A 69 -0.05 8.61 -8.06
C ILE A 69 -0.69 9.95 -7.70
N SER A 70 -0.91 10.21 -6.41
CA SER A 70 -1.38 11.52 -5.97
C SER A 70 -0.23 12.52 -5.96
N ASN A 71 -0.44 13.66 -6.63
CA ASN A 71 0.49 14.77 -6.71
C ASN A 71 -0.06 15.93 -5.87
N VAL A 72 0.33 15.99 -4.60
CA VAL A 72 -0.27 16.89 -3.59
C VAL A 72 -0.11 18.36 -3.99
N GLU A 73 1.09 18.76 -4.41
CA GLU A 73 1.39 20.13 -4.85
C GLU A 73 0.88 20.39 -6.27
N GLY A 74 0.79 19.35 -7.09
CA GLY A 74 0.24 19.41 -8.45
C GLY A 74 -1.28 19.42 -8.50
N GLN A 75 -1.97 19.13 -7.38
CA GLN A 75 -3.43 19.03 -7.30
C GLN A 75 -4.02 18.09 -8.35
N SER A 76 -3.32 16.98 -8.58
CA SER A 76 -3.65 16.03 -9.65
C SER A 76 -3.30 14.59 -9.26
N ILE A 77 -3.72 13.65 -10.10
CA ILE A 77 -3.35 12.24 -10.04
C ILE A 77 -2.76 11.85 -11.37
N SER A 78 -1.49 11.42 -11.39
CA SER A 78 -0.89 10.82 -12.58
C SER A 78 -1.31 9.36 -12.70
N ILE A 79 -1.66 8.92 -13.91
CA ILE A 79 -1.99 7.53 -14.24
C ILE A 79 -0.85 6.92 -15.04
N ILE A 80 -0.23 5.89 -14.51
CA ILE A 80 0.88 5.17 -15.13
C ILE A 80 0.36 3.85 -15.71
N ASP A 81 0.77 3.52 -16.92
CA ASP A 81 0.65 2.17 -17.48
C ASP A 81 1.81 1.31 -16.97
N SER A 82 1.51 0.26 -16.20
CA SER A 82 2.55 -0.57 -15.58
C SER A 82 3.30 -1.46 -16.57
N ASN A 83 2.74 -1.72 -17.77
CA ASN A 83 3.42 -2.52 -18.79
C ASN A 83 4.49 -1.71 -19.53
N THR A 84 4.28 -0.40 -19.66
CA THR A 84 5.18 0.50 -20.38
C THR A 84 5.99 1.43 -19.50
N ASN A 85 5.60 1.56 -18.22
CA ASN A 85 6.15 2.52 -17.27
C ASN A 85 6.06 3.99 -17.76
N LEU A 86 4.98 4.32 -18.48
CA LEU A 86 4.73 5.66 -18.96
C LEU A 86 3.49 6.27 -18.27
N VAL A 87 3.54 7.56 -17.99
CA VAL A 87 2.34 8.33 -17.64
C VAL A 87 1.48 8.44 -18.89
N ILE A 88 0.26 7.93 -18.82
CA ILE A 88 -0.69 7.91 -19.95
C ILE A 88 -1.82 8.92 -19.80
N ASP A 89 -2.03 9.45 -18.57
CA ASP A 89 -3.13 10.37 -18.29
C ASP A 89 -2.88 11.11 -16.97
N GLU A 90 -3.66 12.20 -16.77
CA GLU A 90 -3.67 12.98 -15.54
C GLU A 90 -5.10 13.38 -15.19
N LEU A 91 -5.48 13.24 -13.91
CA LEU A 91 -6.77 13.68 -13.37
C LEU A 91 -6.55 14.89 -12.49
N VAL A 92 -7.16 16.02 -12.81
CA VAL A 92 -7.13 17.21 -11.96
C VAL A 92 -8.14 17.05 -10.83
N THR A 93 -7.70 17.17 -9.57
CA THR A 93 -8.55 17.02 -8.38
C THR A 93 -9.03 18.34 -7.79
N GLY A 94 -8.29 19.43 -8.02
CA GLY A 94 -8.61 20.78 -7.52
C GLY A 94 -8.42 20.94 -6.01
N GLY A 95 -7.74 19.98 -5.34
CA GLY A 95 -7.45 19.99 -3.91
C GLY A 95 -6.08 19.37 -3.63
N SER A 96 -5.83 18.97 -2.39
CA SER A 96 -4.57 18.33 -1.97
C SER A 96 -4.74 16.82 -1.81
N PRO A 97 -4.67 16.03 -2.91
CA PRO A 97 -4.86 14.59 -2.86
C PRO A 97 -3.69 13.94 -2.10
N VAL A 98 -3.99 13.17 -1.04
CA VAL A 98 -2.97 12.46 -0.25
C VAL A 98 -3.18 10.97 -0.37
N GLY A 99 -4.19 10.41 0.30
CA GLY A 99 -4.48 8.99 0.27
C GLY A 99 -5.27 8.59 -0.98
N LEU A 100 -4.96 7.42 -1.50
CA LEU A 100 -5.64 6.81 -2.64
C LEU A 100 -6.09 5.39 -2.28
N ALA A 101 -7.30 5.00 -2.68
CA ALA A 101 -7.74 3.62 -2.66
C ALA A 101 -8.57 3.32 -3.91
N ILE A 102 -8.29 2.16 -4.53
CA ILE A 102 -9.09 1.68 -5.63
C ILE A 102 -10.13 0.67 -5.12
N ALA A 103 -11.35 0.75 -5.64
CA ALA A 103 -12.36 -0.25 -5.34
C ALA A 103 -11.96 -1.62 -5.89
N PRO A 104 -12.36 -2.76 -5.27
CA PRO A 104 -11.98 -4.09 -5.74
C PRO A 104 -12.45 -4.43 -7.15
N ASP A 105 -13.50 -3.77 -7.65
CA ASP A 105 -13.96 -3.88 -9.05
C ASP A 105 -13.14 -3.03 -10.02
N GLU A 106 -12.15 -2.30 -9.51
CA GLU A 106 -11.23 -1.42 -10.23
C GLU A 106 -11.93 -0.35 -11.11
N LYS A 107 -13.16 0.08 -10.75
CA LYS A 107 -13.89 1.11 -11.49
C LYS A 107 -13.91 2.46 -10.80
N THR A 108 -13.72 2.49 -9.48
CA THR A 108 -13.76 3.72 -8.70
C THR A 108 -12.46 3.92 -7.93
N LEU A 109 -11.85 5.09 -8.10
CA LEU A 109 -10.73 5.56 -7.30
C LEU A 109 -11.25 6.54 -6.26
N TYR A 110 -10.98 6.25 -4.99
CA TYR A 110 -11.25 7.14 -3.86
C TYR A 110 -9.99 7.94 -3.52
N VAL A 111 -10.15 9.24 -3.29
CA VAL A 111 -9.05 10.18 -3.04
C VAL A 111 -9.35 11.00 -1.80
N ALA A 112 -8.48 10.97 -0.81
CA ALA A 112 -8.58 11.82 0.37
C ALA A 112 -8.01 13.21 0.07
N ASP A 113 -8.82 14.26 0.28
CA ASP A 113 -8.38 15.65 0.26
C ASP A 113 -8.12 16.11 1.69
N TRP A 114 -6.84 16.19 2.02
CA TRP A 114 -6.36 16.45 3.38
C TRP A 114 -6.88 17.76 4.00
N TYR A 115 -6.86 18.86 3.25
CA TYR A 115 -7.18 20.18 3.79
C TYR A 115 -8.66 20.53 3.76
N ASP A 116 -9.47 19.79 3.03
CA ASP A 116 -10.85 20.14 2.77
C ASP A 116 -11.87 19.14 3.34
N ASN A 117 -11.39 18.16 4.12
CA ASN A 117 -12.22 17.16 4.82
C ASN A 117 -13.17 16.40 3.88
N HIS A 118 -12.80 16.24 2.61
CA HIS A 118 -13.61 15.56 1.60
C HIS A 118 -12.88 14.34 1.01
N ILE A 119 -13.70 13.48 0.47
CA ILE A 119 -13.27 12.37 -0.39
C ILE A 119 -13.85 12.62 -1.79
N LEU A 120 -13.03 12.36 -2.81
CA LEU A 120 -13.48 12.26 -4.18
C LEU A 120 -13.66 10.78 -4.54
N ALA A 121 -14.82 10.40 -5.07
CA ALA A 121 -15.03 9.14 -5.77
C ALA A 121 -14.96 9.42 -7.27
N ILE A 122 -13.94 8.91 -7.93
CA ILE A 122 -13.68 9.15 -9.36
C ILE A 122 -13.96 7.86 -10.12
N ASN A 123 -14.90 7.89 -11.06
CA ASN A 123 -15.07 6.80 -12.01
C ASN A 123 -13.89 6.83 -13.01
N ILE A 124 -13.11 5.75 -13.04
CA ILE A 124 -11.85 5.70 -13.80
C ILE A 124 -12.09 5.73 -15.31
N GLN A 125 -13.22 5.17 -15.79
CA GLN A 125 -13.49 5.05 -17.22
C GLN A 125 -13.93 6.37 -17.85
N ASN A 126 -14.87 7.07 -17.20
CA ASN A 126 -15.45 8.31 -17.74
C ASN A 126 -14.93 9.58 -17.05
N LYS A 127 -14.08 9.46 -16.02
CA LYS A 127 -13.47 10.54 -15.23
C LYS A 127 -14.47 11.42 -14.49
N GLN A 128 -15.72 11.00 -14.38
CA GLN A 128 -16.69 11.71 -13.56
C GLN A 128 -16.34 11.52 -12.08
N SER A 129 -16.43 12.59 -11.32
CA SER A 129 -16.15 12.56 -9.88
C SER A 129 -17.35 13.03 -9.08
N GLN A 130 -17.50 12.43 -7.90
CA GLN A 130 -18.44 12.88 -6.88
C GLN A 130 -17.65 13.20 -5.61
N ARG A 131 -17.93 14.37 -5.02
CA ARG A 131 -17.31 14.83 -3.79
C ARG A 131 -18.27 14.64 -2.61
N PHE A 132 -17.76 14.14 -1.50
CA PHE A 132 -18.53 13.94 -0.27
C PHE A 132 -17.64 14.11 0.97
N LEU A 133 -18.28 14.31 2.14
CA LEU A 133 -17.55 14.51 3.39
C LEU A 133 -16.88 13.22 3.88
N SER A 134 -15.64 13.35 4.39
CA SER A 134 -14.90 12.25 5.01
C SER A 134 -15.49 11.76 6.33
N GLY A 135 -16.35 12.53 6.93
CA GLY A 135 -16.90 12.25 8.26
C GLY A 135 -16.07 12.74 9.43
N GLY A 136 -14.95 13.40 9.18
CA GLY A 136 -14.06 13.97 10.19
C GLY A 136 -13.10 14.97 9.59
N GLU A 137 -12.01 15.26 10.31
CA GLU A 137 -11.02 16.26 9.93
C GLU A 137 -9.71 15.63 9.47
N SER A 138 -9.11 16.23 8.44
CA SER A 138 -7.83 15.81 7.84
C SER A 138 -7.81 14.33 7.43
N PRO A 139 -8.66 13.90 6.48
CA PRO A 139 -8.66 12.52 6.00
C PRO A 139 -7.31 12.19 5.37
N ALA A 140 -6.71 11.08 5.79
CA ALA A 140 -5.38 10.64 5.36
C ALA A 140 -5.45 9.31 4.60
N GLY A 141 -5.28 8.19 5.29
CA GLY A 141 -5.38 6.87 4.71
C GLY A 141 -6.83 6.48 4.46
N LEU A 142 -7.04 5.72 3.39
CA LEU A 142 -8.33 5.13 3.10
C LEU A 142 -8.15 3.75 2.46
N ILE A 143 -9.12 2.86 2.70
CA ILE A 143 -9.14 1.51 2.14
C ILE A 143 -10.58 1.07 1.91
N VAL A 144 -10.82 0.32 0.84
CA VAL A 144 -12.13 -0.26 0.53
C VAL A 144 -12.18 -1.70 1.02
N SER A 145 -13.31 -2.12 1.60
CA SER A 145 -13.50 -3.52 1.98
C SER A 145 -13.37 -4.47 0.78
N PRO A 146 -12.95 -5.74 0.99
CA PRO A 146 -12.80 -6.71 -0.11
C PRO A 146 -14.09 -6.98 -0.90
N ASP A 147 -15.27 -6.83 -0.27
CA ASP A 147 -16.58 -6.94 -0.93
C ASP A 147 -17.01 -5.66 -1.66
N GLY A 148 -16.20 -4.60 -1.59
CA GLY A 148 -16.43 -3.32 -2.25
C GLY A 148 -17.50 -2.44 -1.61
N LYS A 149 -18.11 -2.83 -0.48
CA LYS A 149 -19.29 -2.13 0.05
C LYS A 149 -18.99 -1.00 1.02
N MET A 150 -17.84 -1.04 1.68
CA MET A 150 -17.47 -0.05 2.69
C MET A 150 -16.12 0.60 2.36
N LEU A 151 -16.06 1.91 2.53
CA LEU A 151 -14.83 2.69 2.52
C LEU A 151 -14.51 3.09 3.95
N TYR A 152 -13.30 2.79 4.40
CA TYR A 152 -12.76 3.19 5.70
C TYR A 152 -11.80 4.35 5.51
N VAL A 153 -11.97 5.41 6.29
CA VAL A 153 -11.20 6.64 6.19
C VAL A 153 -10.62 7.01 7.54
N ALA A 154 -9.30 7.14 7.62
CA ALA A 154 -8.63 7.65 8.81
C ALA A 154 -8.76 9.18 8.85
N ASN A 155 -9.53 9.69 9.81
CA ASN A 155 -9.67 11.12 10.06
C ASN A 155 -8.64 11.52 11.13
N ARG A 156 -7.48 11.99 10.68
CA ARG A 156 -6.31 12.23 11.52
C ARG A 156 -6.59 13.11 12.73
N ASP A 157 -7.20 14.26 12.51
CA ASP A 157 -7.40 15.26 13.58
C ASP A 157 -8.68 15.02 14.40
N SER A 158 -9.58 14.15 13.91
CA SER A 158 -10.74 13.65 14.67
C SER A 158 -10.43 12.41 15.52
N ASN A 159 -9.29 11.75 15.35
CA ASN A 159 -8.88 10.53 16.06
C ASN A 159 -9.86 9.37 15.91
N ASP A 160 -10.40 9.18 14.72
CA ASP A 160 -11.33 8.10 14.42
C ASP A 160 -11.21 7.59 12.98
N ILE A 161 -11.91 6.50 12.74
CA ILE A 161 -12.15 5.95 11.41
C ILE A 161 -13.63 6.21 11.07
N ALA A 162 -13.88 6.87 9.95
CA ALA A 162 -15.21 6.90 9.36
C ALA A 162 -15.41 5.64 8.49
N ILE A 163 -16.60 5.02 8.62
CA ILE A 163 -17.06 3.91 7.80
C ILE A 163 -18.16 4.46 6.89
N ILE A 164 -17.95 4.37 5.59
CA ILE A 164 -18.80 5.00 4.59
C ILE A 164 -19.30 3.93 3.62
N SER A 165 -20.60 3.90 3.35
CA SER A 165 -21.15 3.04 2.31
C SER A 165 -20.69 3.51 0.93
N THR A 166 -20.11 2.62 0.13
CA THR A 166 -19.66 2.94 -1.23
C THR A 166 -20.82 3.16 -2.21
N GLU A 167 -21.98 2.56 -1.94
CA GLU A 167 -23.19 2.71 -2.75
C GLU A 167 -23.85 4.08 -2.55
N SER A 168 -24.05 4.50 -1.30
CA SER A 168 -24.75 5.73 -0.97
C SER A 168 -23.84 6.93 -0.74
N LEU A 169 -22.52 6.70 -0.53
CA LEU A 169 -21.51 7.67 -0.11
C LEU A 169 -21.87 8.36 1.21
N GLN A 170 -22.66 7.68 2.05
CA GLN A 170 -23.07 8.18 3.37
C GLN A 170 -22.27 7.48 4.49
N ILE A 171 -21.99 8.25 5.54
CA ILE A 171 -21.32 7.73 6.74
C ILE A 171 -22.29 6.79 7.46
N THR A 172 -21.88 5.55 7.67
CA THR A 172 -22.66 4.53 8.40
C THR A 172 -22.32 4.52 9.89
N SER A 173 -21.04 4.70 10.21
CA SER A 173 -20.55 4.75 11.59
C SER A 173 -19.19 5.42 11.69
N ARG A 174 -18.75 5.67 12.93
CA ARG A 174 -17.40 6.14 13.26
C ARG A 174 -16.85 5.31 14.41
N VAL A 175 -15.59 4.91 14.32
CA VAL A 175 -14.91 4.10 15.35
C VAL A 175 -13.76 4.93 15.94
N PRO A 176 -13.79 5.27 17.23
CA PRO A 176 -12.66 5.93 17.88
C PRO A 176 -11.42 5.03 17.89
N VAL A 177 -10.25 5.61 17.63
CA VAL A 177 -8.95 4.94 17.67
C VAL A 177 -7.95 5.78 18.47
N GLY A 178 -6.65 5.50 18.34
CA GLY A 178 -5.62 6.33 18.98
C GLY A 178 -5.46 7.70 18.32
N LYS A 179 -4.51 8.50 18.81
CA LYS A 179 -4.31 9.87 18.36
C LYS A 179 -3.61 9.90 16.99
N HIS A 180 -4.12 10.74 16.10
CA HIS A 180 -3.65 10.95 14.73
C HIS A 180 -3.56 9.64 13.94
N PRO A 181 -4.71 8.96 13.68
CA PRO A 181 -4.73 7.81 12.76
C PRO A 181 -4.26 8.22 11.36
N TYR A 182 -3.47 7.35 10.70
CA TYR A 182 -2.87 7.70 9.41
C TYR A 182 -2.96 6.57 8.39
N GLY A 183 -1.98 5.68 8.33
CA GLY A 183 -1.97 4.54 7.41
C GLY A 183 -2.95 3.46 7.85
N LEU A 184 -3.58 2.84 6.87
CA LEU A 184 -4.54 1.75 7.04
C LEU A 184 -4.10 0.52 6.25
N ASP A 185 -4.42 -0.66 6.78
CA ASP A 185 -4.47 -1.90 6.03
C ASP A 185 -5.60 -2.78 6.57
N MET A 186 -5.93 -3.85 5.87
CA MET A 186 -7.06 -4.71 6.22
C MET A 186 -6.68 -6.18 6.06
N SER A 187 -7.25 -7.04 6.93
CA SER A 187 -7.14 -8.48 6.74
C SER A 187 -7.77 -8.92 5.41
N THR A 188 -7.21 -9.94 4.80
CA THR A 188 -7.66 -10.44 3.48
C THR A 188 -9.15 -10.80 3.45
N ASP A 189 -9.70 -11.26 4.58
CA ASP A 189 -11.12 -11.58 4.75
C ASP A 189 -12.01 -10.37 5.09
N GLY A 190 -11.41 -9.17 5.25
CA GLY A 190 -12.10 -7.93 5.58
C GLY A 190 -12.62 -7.82 7.02
N ASN A 191 -12.31 -8.79 7.89
CA ASN A 191 -12.84 -8.81 9.26
C ASN A 191 -12.11 -7.85 10.22
N PHE A 192 -10.85 -7.50 9.91
CA PHE A 192 -10.04 -6.62 10.75
C PHE A 192 -9.44 -5.48 9.95
N LEU A 193 -9.58 -4.26 10.47
CA LEU A 193 -8.90 -3.08 9.98
C LEU A 193 -7.73 -2.76 10.92
N TYR A 194 -6.57 -2.51 10.36
CA TYR A 194 -5.34 -2.12 11.05
C TYR A 194 -5.10 -0.63 10.85
N VAL A 195 -4.93 0.11 11.95
CA VAL A 195 -4.85 1.58 11.93
C VAL A 195 -3.65 2.02 12.72
N VAL A 196 -2.68 2.67 12.10
CA VAL A 196 -1.58 3.28 12.85
C VAL A 196 -2.02 4.59 13.50
N ASN A 197 -1.62 4.80 14.75
CA ASN A 197 -1.93 5.99 15.53
C ASN A 197 -0.63 6.73 15.83
N VAL A 198 -0.30 7.73 15.01
CA VAL A 198 1.01 8.39 14.98
C VAL A 198 1.42 8.95 16.35
N LEU A 199 0.55 9.71 17.00
CA LEU A 199 0.86 10.35 18.29
C LEU A 199 0.57 9.47 19.53
N SER A 200 0.01 8.28 19.34
CA SER A 200 -0.15 7.29 20.40
C SER A 200 0.90 6.20 20.39
N ASN A 201 1.82 6.22 19.40
CA ASN A 201 2.84 5.19 19.23
C ASN A 201 2.23 3.77 19.30
N SER A 202 1.13 3.55 18.56
CA SER A 202 0.36 2.31 18.61
C SER A 202 -0.30 1.98 17.28
N VAL A 203 -0.72 0.75 17.13
CA VAL A 203 -1.65 0.31 16.10
C VAL A 203 -2.96 -0.11 16.74
N SER A 204 -4.10 0.34 16.22
CA SER A 204 -5.44 -0.15 16.57
C SER A 204 -5.82 -1.28 15.64
N ILE A 205 -6.32 -2.38 16.19
CA ILE A 205 -6.98 -3.45 15.45
C ILE A 205 -8.48 -3.32 15.71
N VAL A 206 -9.24 -3.04 14.64
CA VAL A 206 -10.69 -2.80 14.70
C VAL A 206 -11.39 -3.99 14.06
N ASP A 207 -12.30 -4.63 14.78
CA ASP A 207 -13.26 -5.59 14.22
C ASP A 207 -14.28 -4.83 13.37
N THR A 208 -14.36 -5.16 12.08
CA THR A 208 -15.20 -4.41 11.13
C THR A 208 -16.69 -4.70 11.29
N LYS A 209 -17.08 -5.78 12.01
CA LYS A 209 -18.47 -6.18 12.19
C LYS A 209 -19.17 -5.38 13.27
N ASP A 210 -18.47 -5.12 14.39
CA ASP A 210 -19.06 -4.47 15.55
C ASP A 210 -18.35 -3.19 15.98
N GLY A 211 -17.22 -2.85 15.35
CA GLY A 211 -16.40 -1.69 15.66
C GLY A 211 -15.58 -1.82 16.94
N HIS A 212 -15.55 -3.01 17.56
CA HIS A 212 -14.72 -3.21 18.73
C HIS A 212 -13.25 -3.09 18.38
N SER A 213 -12.46 -2.40 19.19
CA SER A 213 -11.05 -2.18 18.91
C SER A 213 -10.17 -2.39 20.14
N TYR A 214 -8.92 -2.81 19.88
CA TYR A 214 -7.85 -2.83 20.88
C TYR A 214 -6.56 -2.29 20.26
N THR A 215 -5.63 -1.84 21.10
CA THR A 215 -4.38 -1.24 20.64
C THR A 215 -3.17 -2.08 21.05
N ILE A 216 -2.15 -2.07 20.19
CA ILE A 216 -0.83 -2.68 20.45
C ILE A 216 0.20 -1.55 20.38
N PRO A 217 1.02 -1.31 21.44
CA PRO A 217 2.11 -0.35 21.40
C PRO A 217 3.17 -0.79 20.36
N VAL A 218 3.72 0.18 19.61
CA VAL A 218 4.78 -0.02 18.62
C VAL A 218 5.91 1.00 18.83
N GLY A 219 6.79 1.17 17.85
CA GLY A 219 7.85 2.18 17.91
C GLY A 219 7.35 3.61 17.76
N ASP A 220 8.28 4.56 17.64
CA ASP A 220 8.00 5.98 17.69
C ASP A 220 7.45 6.53 16.36
N HIS A 221 6.35 7.26 16.42
CA HIS A 221 5.62 7.85 15.29
C HIS A 221 5.33 6.83 14.16
N PRO A 222 4.49 5.80 14.40
CA PRO A 222 4.11 4.85 13.36
C PRO A 222 3.38 5.57 12.21
N TYR A 223 3.64 5.16 10.95
CA TYR A 223 3.14 5.87 9.78
C TYR A 223 2.28 5.01 8.85
N CYS A 224 2.78 3.85 8.46
CA CYS A 224 2.06 2.88 7.63
C CYS A 224 2.11 1.48 8.25
N VAL A 225 1.23 0.63 7.77
CA VAL A 225 1.04 -0.74 8.22
C VAL A 225 0.83 -1.66 7.02
N SER A 226 1.33 -2.89 7.10
CA SER A 226 1.08 -3.93 6.11
C SER A 226 0.94 -5.29 6.78
N ALA A 227 -0.14 -6.01 6.49
CA ALA A 227 -0.40 -7.35 7.00
C ALA A 227 0.21 -8.42 6.09
N SER A 228 0.67 -9.54 6.68
CA SER A 228 0.99 -10.73 5.91
C SER A 228 -0.29 -11.34 5.33
N PRO A 229 -0.25 -11.95 4.14
CA PRO A 229 -1.44 -12.50 3.47
C PRO A 229 -2.16 -13.59 4.26
N ASP A 230 -1.41 -14.34 5.07
CA ASP A 230 -1.92 -15.40 5.94
C ASP A 230 -2.56 -14.87 7.23
N GLY A 231 -2.54 -13.54 7.46
CA GLY A 231 -3.12 -12.90 8.63
C GLY A 231 -2.42 -13.21 9.94
N THR A 232 -1.18 -13.70 9.91
CA THR A 232 -0.44 -14.04 11.13
C THR A 232 0.43 -12.90 11.67
N LEU A 233 0.98 -12.07 10.77
CA LEU A 233 1.90 -10.99 11.11
C LEU A 233 1.38 -9.63 10.61
N LEU A 234 1.78 -8.59 11.32
CA LEU A 234 1.53 -7.21 10.95
C LEU A 234 2.84 -6.42 11.09
N TYR A 235 3.18 -5.65 10.08
CA TYR A 235 4.38 -4.82 10.04
C TYR A 235 4.02 -3.35 10.07
N VAL A 236 4.68 -2.58 10.92
CA VAL A 236 4.39 -1.15 11.13
C VAL A 236 5.67 -0.35 10.99
N SER A 237 5.71 0.65 10.11
CA SER A 237 6.84 1.58 9.99
C SER A 237 6.80 2.61 11.13
N ASN A 238 7.93 2.79 11.83
CA ASN A 238 8.09 3.74 12.94
C ASN A 238 9.02 4.87 12.49
N THR A 239 8.42 5.96 12.00
CA THR A 239 9.12 7.00 11.25
C THR A 239 10.22 7.69 12.06
N GLN A 240 9.99 8.01 13.34
CA GLN A 240 11.01 8.61 14.20
C GLN A 240 11.89 7.57 14.93
N GLY A 241 11.55 6.30 14.80
CA GLY A 241 12.34 5.20 15.36
C GLY A 241 13.30 4.55 14.37
N ASP A 242 13.35 5.00 13.11
CA ASP A 242 14.17 4.42 12.02
C ASP A 242 14.08 2.88 11.97
N SER A 243 12.87 2.37 12.13
CA SER A 243 12.62 0.93 12.28
C SER A 243 11.23 0.52 11.80
N ILE A 244 11.02 -0.79 11.70
CA ILE A 244 9.68 -1.37 11.65
C ILE A 244 9.44 -2.26 12.87
N SER A 245 8.19 -2.32 13.33
CA SER A 245 7.72 -3.29 14.34
C SER A 245 7.05 -4.45 13.63
N ALA A 246 7.49 -5.70 13.91
CA ALA A 246 6.81 -6.92 13.51
C ALA A 246 5.93 -7.41 14.67
N ILE A 247 4.65 -7.60 14.43
CA ILE A 247 3.64 -7.97 15.43
C ILE A 247 3.09 -9.34 15.09
N ASP A 248 3.07 -10.25 16.05
CA ASP A 248 2.32 -11.50 15.99
C ASP A 248 0.87 -11.22 16.39
N LEU A 249 -0.05 -11.36 15.45
CA LEU A 249 -1.48 -11.04 15.63
C LEU A 249 -2.19 -12.02 16.57
N LYS A 250 -1.70 -13.25 16.70
CA LYS A 250 -2.24 -14.25 17.63
C LYS A 250 -1.93 -13.90 19.09
N THR A 251 -0.67 -13.54 19.35
CA THR A 251 -0.22 -13.18 20.72
C THR A 251 -0.43 -11.70 21.04
N LYS A 252 -0.74 -10.87 20.02
CA LYS A 252 -0.92 -9.42 20.13
C LYS A 252 0.31 -8.70 20.68
N LYS A 253 1.51 -9.14 20.26
CA LYS A 253 2.78 -8.60 20.75
C LYS A 253 3.72 -8.27 19.61
N VAL A 254 4.54 -7.23 19.80
CA VAL A 254 5.72 -6.98 18.98
C VAL A 254 6.72 -8.10 19.26
N ILE A 255 7.10 -8.83 18.21
CA ILE A 255 8.05 -9.95 18.26
C ILE A 255 9.44 -9.56 17.75
N ALA A 256 9.53 -8.48 16.96
CA ALA A 256 10.79 -7.93 16.48
C ALA A 256 10.69 -6.44 16.22
N THR A 257 11.78 -5.71 16.42
CA THR A 257 12.00 -4.35 15.94
C THR A 257 13.20 -4.41 15.00
N ILE A 258 13.00 -4.04 13.74
CA ILE A 258 13.96 -4.22 12.66
C ILE A 258 14.40 -2.84 12.19
N ALA A 259 15.70 -2.55 12.23
CA ALA A 259 16.25 -1.29 11.76
C ALA A 259 16.09 -1.17 10.23
N THR A 260 15.78 0.03 9.78
CA THR A 260 15.62 0.41 8.36
C THR A 260 16.55 1.57 8.01
N GLY A 261 16.34 2.26 6.92
CA GLY A 261 16.86 3.60 6.69
C GLY A 261 16.08 4.65 7.51
N SER A 262 16.48 5.92 7.38
CA SER A 262 15.92 7.02 8.17
C SER A 262 14.52 7.43 7.69
N TYR A 263 13.66 7.71 8.65
CA TYR A 263 12.26 8.10 8.43
C TYR A 263 11.50 7.12 7.53
N PRO A 264 11.34 5.83 7.93
CA PRO A 264 10.54 4.87 7.17
C PRO A 264 9.07 5.28 7.16
N GLU A 265 8.46 5.34 5.98
CA GLU A 265 7.06 5.73 5.78
C GLU A 265 6.24 4.60 5.16
N GLY A 266 6.23 4.46 3.82
CA GLY A 266 5.48 3.41 3.14
C GLY A 266 6.04 2.02 3.43
N ILE A 267 5.14 1.05 3.63
CA ILE A 267 5.50 -0.35 3.89
C ILE A 267 4.57 -1.26 3.09
N ALA A 268 5.11 -2.26 2.41
CA ALA A 268 4.34 -3.26 1.68
C ALA A 268 4.95 -4.65 1.81
N TYR A 269 4.08 -5.65 1.96
CA TYR A 269 4.45 -7.06 1.98
C TYR A 269 4.38 -7.64 0.57
N GLU A 270 5.45 -8.29 0.11
CA GLU A 270 5.52 -9.04 -1.13
C GLU A 270 5.24 -10.52 -0.84
N ASN A 271 4.25 -11.08 -1.54
CA ASN A 271 3.65 -12.36 -1.18
C ASN A 271 4.53 -13.57 -1.51
N ASP A 272 5.18 -13.58 -2.67
CA ASP A 272 5.85 -14.77 -3.22
C ASP A 272 7.22 -15.03 -2.58
N ALA A 273 8.03 -13.98 -2.46
CA ALA A 273 9.36 -14.05 -1.88
C ALA A 273 9.36 -13.81 -0.36
N HIS A 274 8.19 -13.51 0.24
CA HIS A 274 8.06 -13.14 1.66
C HIS A 274 9.00 -12.01 2.06
N LYS A 275 9.02 -10.95 1.26
CA LYS A 275 9.82 -9.75 1.51
C LYS A 275 8.94 -8.57 1.92
N ILE A 276 9.54 -7.64 2.66
CA ILE A 276 8.89 -6.37 3.02
C ILE A 276 9.73 -5.26 2.41
N TYR A 277 9.06 -4.34 1.73
CA TYR A 277 9.66 -3.15 1.15
C TYR A 277 9.23 -1.93 1.94
N VAL A 278 10.20 -1.14 2.41
CA VAL A 278 9.98 0.02 3.27
C VAL A 278 10.64 1.24 2.64
N ALA A 279 9.83 2.24 2.27
CA ALA A 279 10.34 3.50 1.72
C ALA A 279 10.86 4.39 2.84
N ASN A 280 12.13 4.80 2.76
CA ASN A 280 12.82 5.62 3.76
C ASN A 280 12.96 7.04 3.23
N TRP A 281 12.13 7.95 3.74
CA TRP A 281 12.06 9.33 3.29
C TRP A 281 13.37 10.10 3.51
N GLY A 282 14.04 9.86 4.64
CA GLY A 282 15.27 10.57 5.02
C GLY A 282 16.51 10.13 4.25
N ASP A 283 16.56 8.86 3.82
CA ASP A 283 17.75 8.29 3.16
C ASP A 283 17.62 8.17 1.66
N ASN A 284 16.46 8.52 1.07
CA ASN A 284 16.22 8.34 -0.35
C ASN A 284 16.43 6.88 -0.79
N SER A 285 15.87 5.95 -0.03
CA SER A 285 16.09 4.53 -0.23
C SER A 285 14.84 3.70 0.06
N VAL A 286 14.90 2.42 -0.30
CA VAL A 286 13.94 1.40 0.10
C VAL A 286 14.70 0.28 0.81
N SER A 287 14.33 -0.01 2.06
CA SER A 287 14.83 -1.18 2.78
C SER A 287 14.07 -2.42 2.35
N VAL A 288 14.79 -3.50 2.05
CA VAL A 288 14.23 -4.83 1.76
C VAL A 288 14.50 -5.74 2.95
N ILE A 289 13.45 -6.33 3.48
CA ILE A 289 13.50 -7.14 4.70
C ILE A 289 12.95 -8.53 4.39
N ASP A 290 13.61 -9.56 4.87
CA ASP A 290 13.13 -10.95 4.86
C ASP A 290 12.11 -11.12 6.01
N ALA A 291 10.85 -11.35 5.65
CA ALA A 291 9.75 -11.51 6.61
C ALA A 291 9.86 -12.82 7.42
N SER A 292 10.54 -13.85 6.87
CA SER A 292 10.71 -15.14 7.56
C SER A 292 11.70 -15.07 8.71
N THR A 293 12.73 -14.22 8.54
CA THR A 293 13.83 -14.06 9.52
C THR A 293 13.79 -12.75 10.29
N ASN A 294 12.93 -11.80 9.86
CA ASN A 294 12.87 -10.44 10.38
C ASN A 294 14.22 -9.71 10.29
N LYS A 295 14.92 -9.85 9.15
CA LYS A 295 16.24 -9.25 8.94
C LYS A 295 16.26 -8.39 7.69
N LEU A 296 16.97 -7.26 7.79
CA LEU A 296 17.30 -6.42 6.64
C LEU A 296 18.20 -7.21 5.66
N ILE A 297 17.78 -7.29 4.40
CA ILE A 297 18.52 -7.92 3.30
C ILE A 297 19.40 -6.88 2.62
N SER A 298 18.81 -5.74 2.21
CA SER A 298 19.48 -4.71 1.43
C SER A 298 18.76 -3.37 1.53
N ASN A 299 19.44 -2.32 1.07
CA ASN A 299 18.84 -1.01 0.79
C ASN A 299 19.01 -0.69 -0.68
N ILE A 300 17.92 -0.25 -1.33
CA ILE A 300 17.86 0.14 -2.73
C ILE A 300 17.82 1.66 -2.81
N SER A 301 18.77 2.29 -3.49
CA SER A 301 18.74 3.74 -3.70
C SER A 301 17.62 4.13 -4.67
N THR A 302 16.87 5.16 -4.34
CA THR A 302 15.74 5.69 -5.12
C THR A 302 15.91 7.20 -5.34
N GLY A 303 14.83 7.92 -5.68
CA GLY A 303 14.89 9.38 -5.82
C GLY A 303 14.79 10.11 -4.47
N ILE A 304 14.80 11.45 -4.52
CA ILE A 304 14.82 12.31 -3.33
C ILE A 304 13.48 12.23 -2.58
N GLN A 305 13.54 12.03 -1.26
CA GLN A 305 12.38 11.95 -0.37
C GLN A 305 11.42 10.82 -0.76
N SER A 306 11.96 9.59 -0.73
CA SER A 306 11.19 8.38 -1.06
C SER A 306 10.05 8.16 -0.08
N ARG A 307 8.83 8.11 -0.61
CA ARG A 307 7.61 7.82 0.15
C ARG A 307 6.94 6.57 -0.43
N ALA A 308 5.77 6.34 -0.25
CA ALA A 308 4.78 5.45 -0.86
C ALA A 308 3.65 5.27 0.13
N PHE A 309 2.68 6.15 0.10
CA PHE A 309 1.55 6.10 0.99
C PHE A 309 0.38 5.35 0.33
N GLY A 310 -0.09 4.26 0.95
CA GLY A 310 -1.15 3.42 0.42
C GLY A 310 -0.64 2.10 -0.17
N GLN A 311 -1.36 1.52 -1.11
CA GLN A 311 -1.01 0.25 -1.75
C GLN A 311 -0.11 0.50 -2.96
N PHE A 312 1.18 0.37 -2.78
CA PHE A 312 2.19 0.70 -3.79
C PHE A 312 2.88 -0.52 -4.40
N MET A 313 2.42 -1.71 -4.08
CA MET A 313 2.93 -2.95 -4.64
C MET A 313 1.92 -3.57 -5.59
N MET A 314 2.33 -3.73 -6.85
CA MET A 314 1.62 -4.52 -7.83
C MET A 314 2.10 -5.96 -7.71
N GLN A 315 1.31 -6.79 -7.04
CA GLN A 315 1.60 -8.22 -6.87
C GLN A 315 1.50 -8.95 -8.21
N ALA A 316 2.30 -10.00 -8.36
CA ALA A 316 2.15 -10.93 -9.45
C ALA A 316 0.74 -11.54 -9.45
N GLN A 317 0.13 -11.67 -10.63
CA GLN A 317 -1.13 -12.40 -10.80
C GLN A 317 -0.81 -13.84 -11.23
N HIS A 318 -1.30 -14.81 -10.47
CA HIS A 318 -1.13 -16.26 -10.72
C HIS A 318 -2.39 -16.89 -11.29
#